data_6de0d171efffdca9c9756d244ff35f9b
#
_entry.id   6de0d171efffdca9c9756d244ff35f9b
#
_cell.length_a   1.000
_cell.length_b   1.000
_cell.length_c   1.000
_cell.angle_alpha   90.00
_cell.angle_beta   90.00
_cell.angle_gamma   90.00
#
_symmetry.space_group_name_H-M   'P 1'
#
loop_
_entity.id
_entity.type
_entity.pdbx_description
1 polymer ?
#
loop_
_entity_poly.entity_id
_entity_poly.type
_entity_poly.pdbx_seq_one_letter_code
_entity_poly.pdbx_strand_id
1 'polypeptide(L)'
;MSKKVLIISSSPRKGGNSDILCDAFAEGAKEAGTEVEKVRIADLKIGYCTGCYACQKTGKCAIKDDAQGVIDKMMAADVIVLASPVYFYTICAQLKALIDRTVVVYPNLSNKRLYYILTMADTNRDKFEGSLAALRGFLDCYEGSEECGMVCADGVYEKGTINGTKFIAEAKALGKRIK
;
A
#
# COMPACT_ATOMS: atom_id res chain seq x y z
N MET A 1 21.63 6.54 8.24
CA MET A 1 20.35 7.29 8.20
C MET A 1 19.22 6.30 8.50
N SER A 2 18.18 6.72 9.23
CA SER A 2 17.00 5.90 9.45
C SER A 2 16.27 5.67 8.11
N LYS A 3 15.74 4.47 7.89
CA LYS A 3 14.92 4.20 6.69
C LYS A 3 13.59 4.93 6.75
N LYS A 4 13.15 5.40 5.60
CA LYS A 4 11.85 6.04 5.43
C LYS A 4 10.82 5.02 4.99
N VAL A 5 9.76 4.88 5.76
CA VAL A 5 8.65 3.95 5.54
C VAL A 5 7.40 4.75 5.20
N LEU A 6 6.86 4.52 4.01
CA LEU A 6 5.56 5.06 3.59
C LEU A 6 4.50 3.98 3.65
N ILE A 7 3.46 4.18 4.45
CA ILE A 7 2.30 3.29 4.51
C ILE A 7 1.14 3.93 3.74
N ILE A 8 0.67 3.27 2.70
CA ILE A 8 -0.47 3.69 1.90
C ILE A 8 -1.70 2.88 2.32
N SER A 9 -2.56 3.50 3.13
CA SER A 9 -3.84 2.93 3.57
C SER A 9 -4.92 3.29 2.56
N SER A 10 -5.47 2.31 1.85
CA SER A 10 -6.44 2.54 0.78
C SER A 10 -7.90 2.25 1.18
N SER A 11 -8.13 1.78 2.41
CA SER A 11 -9.50 1.52 2.88
C SER A 11 -10.34 2.79 2.88
N PRO A 12 -11.57 2.77 2.30
CA PRO A 12 -12.51 3.87 2.43
C PRO A 12 -13.04 4.04 3.87
N ARG A 13 -12.95 2.99 4.69
CA ARG A 13 -13.40 3.03 6.08
C ARG A 13 -12.28 3.56 6.99
N LYS A 14 -12.39 4.77 7.50
CA LYS A 14 -11.47 5.30 8.52
C LYS A 14 -11.52 4.43 9.78
N GLY A 15 -10.37 3.94 10.25
CA GLY A 15 -10.28 2.94 11.32
C GLY A 15 -10.90 1.59 10.92
N GLY A 16 -10.92 1.25 9.63
CA GLY A 16 -11.27 -0.08 9.14
C GLY A 16 -10.17 -1.10 9.41
N ASN A 17 -10.45 -2.38 9.17
CA ASN A 17 -9.54 -3.48 9.54
C ASN A 17 -8.13 -3.33 8.95
N SER A 18 -8.00 -3.00 7.66
CA SER A 18 -6.68 -2.77 7.04
C SER A 18 -6.00 -1.50 7.57
N ASP A 19 -6.77 -0.46 7.92
CA ASP A 19 -6.22 0.78 8.49
C ASP A 19 -5.66 0.57 9.90
N ILE A 20 -6.33 -0.27 10.71
CA ILE A 20 -5.84 -0.71 12.03
C ILE A 20 -4.55 -1.54 11.90
N LEU A 21 -4.47 -2.44 10.92
CA LEU A 21 -3.24 -3.21 10.67
C LEU A 21 -2.09 -2.31 10.22
N CYS A 22 -2.38 -1.24 9.45
CA CYS A 22 -1.38 -0.23 9.12
C CYS A 22 -0.81 0.45 10.37
N ASP A 23 -1.66 0.75 11.35
CA ASP A 23 -1.22 1.36 12.62
C ASP A 23 -0.35 0.39 13.43
N ALA A 24 -0.71 -0.88 13.50
CA ALA A 24 0.10 -1.91 14.15
C ALA A 24 1.47 -2.10 13.45
N PHE A 25 1.49 -2.12 12.11
CA PHE A 25 2.74 -2.17 11.35
C PHE A 25 3.60 -0.93 11.62
N ALA A 26 2.99 0.26 11.61
CA ALA A 26 3.67 1.53 11.89
C ALA A 26 4.33 1.54 13.28
N GLU A 27 3.63 1.01 14.29
CA GLU A 27 4.17 0.86 15.64
C GLU A 27 5.43 0.00 15.63
N GLY A 28 5.37 -1.18 15.00
CA GLY A 28 6.51 -2.07 14.87
C GLY A 28 7.69 -1.44 14.12
N ALA A 29 7.43 -0.73 13.03
CA ALA A 29 8.44 -0.04 12.25
C ALA A 29 9.13 1.08 13.04
N LYS A 30 8.38 1.86 13.82
CA LYS A 30 8.93 2.88 14.73
C LYS A 30 9.81 2.27 15.81
N GLU A 31 9.39 1.13 16.38
CA GLU A 31 10.22 0.38 17.36
C GLU A 31 11.54 -0.13 16.73
N ALA A 32 11.59 -0.35 15.42
CA ALA A 32 12.80 -0.66 14.67
C ALA A 32 13.68 0.57 14.35
N GLY A 33 13.26 1.77 14.78
CA GLY A 33 14.03 3.02 14.59
C GLY A 33 13.86 3.66 13.22
N THR A 34 12.78 3.34 12.48
CA THR A 34 12.50 3.93 11.17
C THR A 34 11.64 5.19 11.27
N GLU A 35 11.75 6.06 10.26
CA GLU A 35 10.84 7.19 10.07
C GLU A 35 9.59 6.71 9.32
N VAL A 36 8.40 6.83 9.93
CA VAL A 36 7.15 6.28 9.39
C VAL A 36 6.17 7.39 9.09
N GLU A 37 5.70 7.43 7.85
CA GLU A 37 4.56 8.23 7.42
C GLU A 37 3.41 7.31 6.95
N LYS A 38 2.18 7.57 7.41
CA LYS A 38 0.97 6.90 6.93
C LYS A 38 0.10 7.89 6.16
N VAL A 39 -0.23 7.54 4.92
CA VAL A 39 -1.13 8.30 4.05
C VAL A 39 -2.40 7.49 3.82
N ARG A 40 -3.55 8.08 4.13
CA ARG A 40 -4.87 7.53 3.79
C ARG A 40 -5.33 8.12 2.46
N ILE A 41 -5.24 7.33 1.40
CA ILE A 41 -5.59 7.83 0.06
C ILE A 41 -7.10 8.03 -0.13
N ALA A 42 -7.93 7.43 0.73
CA ALA A 42 -9.38 7.67 0.72
C ALA A 42 -9.76 9.09 1.20
N ASP A 43 -8.86 9.79 1.88
CA ASP A 43 -9.06 11.17 2.32
C ASP A 43 -8.57 12.20 1.26
N LEU A 44 -8.04 11.71 0.14
CA LEU A 44 -7.43 12.50 -0.93
C LEU A 44 -8.27 12.46 -2.21
N LYS A 45 -8.13 13.47 -3.04
CA LYS A 45 -8.72 13.50 -4.38
C LYS A 45 -7.71 12.91 -5.37
N ILE A 46 -7.90 11.65 -5.74
CA ILE A 46 -7.06 10.93 -6.70
C ILE A 46 -7.94 10.45 -7.85
N GLY A 47 -7.83 11.11 -9.00
CA GLY A 47 -8.47 10.69 -10.22
C GLY A 47 -7.73 9.52 -10.88
N TYR A 48 -8.44 8.71 -11.66
CA TYR A 48 -7.85 7.62 -12.43
C TYR A 48 -7.01 8.12 -13.61
N CYS A 49 -6.03 7.33 -14.04
CA CYS A 49 -5.21 7.63 -15.21
C CYS A 49 -6.06 7.57 -16.48
N THR A 50 -5.96 8.58 -17.34
CA THR A 50 -6.70 8.65 -18.61
C THR A 50 -5.88 8.17 -19.81
N GLY A 51 -4.65 7.68 -19.61
CA GLY A 51 -3.78 7.21 -20.69
C GLY A 51 -3.35 8.29 -21.69
N CYS A 52 -3.35 9.55 -21.28
CA CYS A 52 -3.06 10.68 -22.19
C CYS A 52 -1.58 10.85 -22.59
N TYR A 53 -0.69 10.13 -21.96
CA TYR A 53 0.78 10.14 -22.19
C TYR A 53 1.47 11.50 -22.02
N ALA A 54 0.80 12.53 -21.49
CA ALA A 54 1.41 13.84 -21.27
C ALA A 54 2.63 13.76 -20.33
N CYS A 55 2.57 12.88 -19.32
CA CYS A 55 3.66 12.67 -18.36
C CYS A 55 4.96 12.15 -19.00
N GLN A 56 4.88 11.37 -20.08
CA GLN A 56 6.07 10.88 -20.80
C GLN A 56 6.84 12.01 -21.48
N LYS A 57 6.17 13.11 -21.84
CA LYS A 57 6.79 14.27 -22.48
C LYS A 57 7.25 15.32 -21.48
N THR A 58 6.51 15.50 -20.39
CA THR A 58 6.70 16.63 -19.47
C THR A 58 7.30 16.22 -18.12
N GLY A 59 7.34 14.91 -17.81
CA GLY A 59 7.69 14.39 -16.48
C GLY A 59 6.64 14.69 -15.40
N LYS A 60 5.46 15.22 -15.78
CA LYS A 60 4.39 15.60 -14.84
C LYS A 60 3.04 15.11 -15.33
N CYS A 61 2.17 14.71 -14.41
CA CYS A 61 0.81 14.35 -14.76
C CYS A 61 -0.02 15.58 -15.15
N ALA A 62 -0.83 15.43 -16.20
CA ALA A 62 -1.75 16.49 -16.65
C ALA A 62 -2.93 16.68 -15.67
N ILE A 63 -3.30 15.63 -14.91
CA ILE A 63 -4.35 15.71 -13.90
C ILE A 63 -3.76 16.34 -12.64
N LYS A 64 -4.32 17.49 -12.27
CA LYS A 64 -3.89 18.24 -11.06
C LYS A 64 -4.77 17.83 -9.88
N ASP A 65 -4.27 16.89 -9.10
CA ASP A 65 -4.92 16.36 -7.90
C ASP A 65 -3.87 15.93 -6.88
N ASP A 66 -4.28 15.26 -5.80
CA ASP A 66 -3.40 14.87 -4.70
C ASP A 66 -2.45 13.69 -5.05
N ALA A 67 -2.63 13.03 -6.20
CA ALA A 67 -1.84 11.86 -6.57
C ALA A 67 -0.34 12.18 -6.64
N GLN A 68 0.04 13.34 -7.19
CA GLN A 68 1.46 13.70 -7.33
C GLN A 68 2.15 13.75 -5.97
N GLY A 69 1.52 14.34 -4.96
CA GLY A 69 2.09 14.40 -3.60
C GLY A 69 2.32 13.03 -2.97
N VAL A 70 1.44 12.05 -3.25
CA VAL A 70 1.64 10.66 -2.78
C VAL A 70 2.77 9.99 -3.56
N ILE A 71 2.84 10.18 -4.87
CA ILE A 71 3.88 9.62 -5.74
C ILE A 71 5.27 10.17 -5.34
N ASP A 72 5.37 11.45 -5.04
CA ASP A 72 6.62 12.06 -4.57
C ASP A 72 7.10 11.42 -3.24
N LYS A 73 6.17 11.11 -2.34
CA LYS A 73 6.47 10.36 -1.11
C LYS A 73 6.89 8.93 -1.40
N MET A 74 6.27 8.24 -2.36
CA MET A 74 6.69 6.90 -2.80
C MET A 74 8.11 6.92 -3.34
N MET A 75 8.47 7.95 -4.12
CA MET A 75 9.84 8.12 -4.63
C MET A 75 10.86 8.33 -3.52
N ALA A 76 10.50 9.10 -2.49
CA ALA A 76 11.38 9.42 -1.36
C ALA A 76 11.52 8.29 -0.31
N ALA A 77 10.59 7.32 -0.29
CA ALA A 77 10.58 6.23 0.65
C ALA A 77 11.55 5.11 0.26
N ASP A 78 12.18 4.46 1.26
CA ASP A 78 12.95 3.22 1.09
C ASP A 78 12.03 2.00 1.12
N VAL A 79 10.97 2.08 1.93
CA VAL A 79 10.00 1.03 2.17
C VAL A 79 8.60 1.54 1.88
N ILE A 80 7.82 0.79 1.09
CA ILE A 80 6.44 1.11 0.78
C ILE A 80 5.55 -0.03 1.27
N VAL A 81 4.54 0.30 2.06
CA VAL A 81 3.50 -0.63 2.51
C VAL A 81 2.21 -0.32 1.75
N LEU A 82 1.74 -1.27 0.96
CA LEU A 82 0.48 -1.15 0.23
C LEU A 82 -0.61 -1.92 0.99
N ALA A 83 -1.57 -1.19 1.55
CA ALA A 83 -2.65 -1.78 2.32
C ALA A 83 -3.99 -1.62 1.61
N SER A 84 -4.72 -2.73 1.44
CA SER A 84 -6.02 -2.75 0.76
C SER A 84 -7.01 -3.70 1.42
N PRO A 85 -8.29 -3.32 1.56
CA PRO A 85 -9.35 -4.31 1.65
C PRO A 85 -9.47 -5.04 0.31
N VAL A 86 -9.85 -6.32 0.37
CA VAL A 86 -10.13 -7.13 -0.82
C VAL A 86 -11.59 -6.93 -1.21
N TYR A 87 -11.81 -6.39 -2.40
CA TYR A 87 -13.12 -6.23 -2.98
C TYR A 87 -13.21 -7.03 -4.28
N PHE A 88 -14.21 -7.90 -4.38
CA PHE A 88 -14.35 -8.82 -5.53
C PHE A 88 -13.04 -9.56 -5.85
N TYR A 89 -12.40 -10.07 -4.78
CA TYR A 89 -11.17 -10.85 -4.82
C TYR A 89 -9.94 -10.15 -5.42
N THR A 90 -9.95 -8.81 -5.47
CA THR A 90 -8.77 -8.00 -5.86
C THR A 90 -8.62 -6.78 -4.96
N ILE A 91 -7.57 -5.97 -5.21
CA ILE A 91 -7.34 -4.71 -4.50
C ILE A 91 -8.49 -3.72 -4.75
N CYS A 92 -8.74 -2.83 -3.78
CA CYS A 92 -9.77 -1.81 -3.94
C CYS A 92 -9.41 -0.77 -5.03
N ALA A 93 -10.44 -0.17 -5.63
CA ALA A 93 -10.30 0.78 -6.73
C ALA A 93 -9.42 1.99 -6.38
N GLN A 94 -9.46 2.46 -5.14
CA GLN A 94 -8.65 3.59 -4.67
C GLN A 94 -7.15 3.31 -4.82
N LEU A 95 -6.71 2.10 -4.43
CA LEU A 95 -5.32 1.71 -4.57
C LEU A 95 -4.94 1.55 -6.04
N LYS A 96 -5.80 0.91 -6.83
CA LYS A 96 -5.54 0.74 -8.28
C LYS A 96 -5.44 2.08 -8.99
N ALA A 97 -6.31 3.05 -8.66
CA ALA A 97 -6.23 4.39 -9.22
C ALA A 97 -4.88 5.06 -8.94
N LEU A 98 -4.35 4.96 -7.71
CA LEU A 98 -3.02 5.48 -7.38
C LEU A 98 -1.92 4.73 -8.15
N ILE A 99 -1.96 3.40 -8.19
CA ILE A 99 -0.98 2.57 -8.91
C ILE A 99 -0.91 3.00 -10.38
N ASP A 100 -2.03 3.17 -11.06
CA ASP A 100 -2.04 3.58 -12.47
C ASP A 100 -1.44 4.98 -12.69
N ARG A 101 -1.51 5.84 -11.68
CA ARG A 101 -0.95 7.19 -11.72
C ARG A 101 0.57 7.20 -11.53
N THR A 102 1.19 6.14 -10.99
CA THR A 102 2.64 6.04 -10.85
C THR A 102 3.37 5.94 -12.19
N VAL A 103 2.66 5.75 -13.30
CA VAL A 103 3.25 5.81 -14.65
C VAL A 103 4.06 7.09 -14.90
N VAL A 104 3.76 8.17 -14.16
CA VAL A 104 4.51 9.45 -14.26
C VAL A 104 5.97 9.32 -13.84
N VAL A 105 6.29 8.40 -12.96
CA VAL A 105 7.64 8.13 -12.44
C VAL A 105 8.23 6.82 -12.97
N TYR A 106 7.54 6.14 -13.87
CA TYR A 106 8.05 4.93 -14.51
C TYR A 106 9.20 5.26 -15.49
N PRO A 107 10.36 4.58 -15.43
CA PRO A 107 10.68 3.41 -14.61
C PRO A 107 11.43 3.74 -13.28
N ASN A 108 11.44 4.99 -12.84
CA ASN A 108 12.34 5.49 -11.80
C ASN A 108 11.96 5.10 -10.37
N LEU A 109 10.77 4.54 -10.14
CA LEU A 109 10.37 4.02 -8.83
C LEU A 109 11.01 2.64 -8.60
N SER A 110 12.34 2.59 -8.46
CA SER A 110 13.15 1.37 -8.37
C SER A 110 13.73 1.18 -6.97
N ASN A 111 14.30 -0.01 -6.72
CA ASN A 111 15.01 -0.35 -5.48
C ASN A 111 14.14 -0.16 -4.21
N LYS A 112 12.83 -0.45 -4.28
CA LYS A 112 11.91 -0.32 -3.17
C LYS A 112 11.68 -1.66 -2.49
N ARG A 113 11.54 -1.61 -1.15
CA ARG A 113 11.11 -2.77 -0.36
C ARG A 113 9.61 -2.67 -0.13
N LEU A 114 8.84 -3.63 -0.66
CA LEU A 114 7.39 -3.61 -0.59
C LEU A 114 6.87 -4.59 0.45
N TYR A 115 5.88 -4.13 1.21
CA TYR A 115 5.09 -4.94 2.14
C TYR A 115 3.61 -4.81 1.78
N TYR A 116 2.84 -5.88 2.00
CA TYR A 116 1.41 -5.89 1.71
C TYR A 116 0.58 -6.15 2.96
N ILE A 117 -0.52 -5.42 3.10
CA ILE A 117 -1.53 -5.62 4.14
C ILE A 117 -2.87 -5.77 3.44
N LEU A 118 -3.44 -6.99 3.50
CA LEU A 118 -4.72 -7.31 2.87
C LEU A 118 -5.72 -7.77 3.93
N THR A 119 -6.98 -7.33 3.81
CA THR A 119 -8.06 -7.76 4.69
C THR A 119 -9.26 -8.21 3.87
N MET A 120 -9.90 -9.32 4.23
CA MET A 120 -10.97 -9.94 3.47
C MET A 120 -12.04 -10.52 4.41
N ALA A 121 -13.30 -10.46 3.98
CA ALA A 121 -14.41 -11.09 4.69
C ALA A 121 -14.42 -12.62 4.54
N ASP A 122 -14.05 -13.11 3.37
CA ASP A 122 -13.99 -14.54 3.06
C ASP A 122 -12.89 -15.21 3.92
N THR A 123 -13.15 -16.45 4.34
CA THR A 123 -12.20 -17.27 5.11
C THR A 123 -11.34 -18.16 4.23
N ASN A 124 -11.67 -18.30 2.95
CA ASN A 124 -10.85 -19.03 1.99
C ASN A 124 -9.64 -18.18 1.56
N ARG A 125 -8.48 -18.49 2.09
CA ARG A 125 -7.24 -17.73 1.89
C ARG A 125 -6.75 -17.71 0.43
N ASP A 126 -7.14 -18.69 -0.40
CA ASP A 126 -6.79 -18.71 -1.83
C ASP A 126 -7.39 -17.50 -2.58
N LYS A 127 -8.42 -16.89 -2.02
CA LYS A 127 -9.06 -15.69 -2.58
C LYS A 127 -8.22 -14.41 -2.47
N PHE A 128 -7.10 -14.43 -1.77
CA PHE A 128 -6.12 -13.34 -1.82
C PHE A 128 -5.31 -13.30 -3.11
N GLU A 129 -5.28 -14.41 -3.89
CA GLU A 129 -4.42 -14.54 -5.07
C GLU A 129 -4.61 -13.39 -6.08
N GLY A 130 -5.86 -13.00 -6.37
CA GLY A 130 -6.11 -11.88 -7.29
C GLY A 130 -5.55 -10.54 -6.81
N SER A 131 -5.58 -10.28 -5.48
CA SER A 131 -4.99 -9.08 -4.89
C SER A 131 -3.46 -9.16 -4.92
N LEU A 132 -2.88 -10.30 -4.60
CA LEU A 132 -1.43 -10.52 -4.61
C LEU A 132 -0.88 -10.44 -6.03
N ALA A 133 -1.55 -11.04 -7.00
CA ALA A 133 -1.16 -10.94 -8.41
C ALA A 133 -1.14 -9.50 -8.91
N ALA A 134 -2.14 -8.68 -8.52
CA ALA A 134 -2.17 -7.26 -8.89
C ALA A 134 -1.02 -6.46 -8.25
N LEU A 135 -0.66 -6.74 -6.99
CA LEU A 135 0.43 -6.06 -6.29
C LEU A 135 1.81 -6.51 -6.80
N ARG A 136 1.96 -7.81 -7.10
CA ARG A 136 3.19 -8.36 -7.68
C ARG A 136 3.42 -7.85 -9.09
N GLY A 137 2.37 -7.79 -9.93
CA GLY A 137 2.46 -7.19 -11.25
C GLY A 137 2.87 -5.70 -11.20
N PHE A 138 2.48 -4.96 -10.16
CA PHE A 138 2.98 -3.61 -9.92
C PHE A 138 4.46 -3.62 -9.54
N LEU A 139 4.87 -4.52 -8.63
CA LEU A 139 6.26 -4.67 -8.20
C LEU A 139 7.19 -5.02 -9.37
N ASP A 140 6.76 -5.94 -10.23
CA ASP A 140 7.55 -6.44 -11.38
C ASP A 140 7.88 -5.34 -12.41
N CYS A 141 7.15 -4.21 -12.36
CA CYS A 141 7.42 -3.05 -13.20
C CYS A 141 8.65 -2.24 -12.77
N TYR A 142 9.24 -2.49 -11.59
CA TYR A 142 10.27 -1.62 -11.00
C TYR A 142 11.52 -2.41 -10.61
N GLU A 143 12.59 -2.19 -11.35
CA GLU A 143 13.86 -2.88 -11.19
C GLU A 143 14.43 -2.74 -9.77
N GLY A 144 15.01 -3.83 -9.26
CA GLY A 144 15.64 -3.87 -7.92
C GLY A 144 14.67 -3.75 -6.75
N SER A 145 13.35 -3.74 -7.01
CA SER A 145 12.33 -3.76 -5.96
C SER A 145 12.02 -5.19 -5.52
N GLU A 146 11.70 -5.37 -4.24
CA GLU A 146 11.49 -6.71 -3.64
C GLU A 146 10.24 -6.77 -2.76
N GLU A 147 9.53 -7.91 -2.79
CA GLU A 147 8.48 -8.25 -1.83
C GLU A 147 9.14 -8.73 -0.53
N CYS A 148 8.97 -7.97 0.56
CA CYS A 148 9.62 -8.24 1.84
C CYS A 148 8.72 -8.94 2.86
N GLY A 149 7.42 -9.02 2.59
CA GLY A 149 6.48 -9.73 3.43
C GLY A 149 5.07 -9.17 3.36
N MET A 150 4.12 -9.92 3.95
CA MET A 150 2.72 -9.55 3.91
C MET A 150 1.96 -10.00 5.16
N VAL A 151 0.83 -9.33 5.41
CA VAL A 151 -0.22 -9.77 6.31
C VAL A 151 -1.51 -9.89 5.53
N CYS A 152 -2.08 -11.09 5.49
CA CYS A 152 -3.34 -11.41 4.84
C CYS A 152 -4.34 -11.84 5.90
N ALA A 153 -5.22 -10.94 6.33
CA ALA A 153 -6.22 -11.17 7.35
C ALA A 153 -7.56 -11.57 6.72
N ASP A 154 -7.91 -12.82 6.85
CA ASP A 154 -9.16 -13.42 6.41
C ASP A 154 -10.25 -13.37 7.49
N GLY A 155 -11.53 -13.55 7.11
CA GLY A 155 -12.66 -13.62 8.03
C GLY A 155 -13.00 -12.30 8.74
N VAL A 156 -12.56 -11.14 8.24
CA VAL A 156 -12.76 -9.83 8.88
C VAL A 156 -13.65 -8.92 8.02
N TYR A 157 -14.93 -8.83 8.35
CA TYR A 157 -15.92 -8.06 7.60
C TYR A 157 -16.27 -6.73 8.26
N GLU A 158 -16.77 -6.77 9.49
CA GLU A 158 -17.18 -5.56 10.19
C GLU A 158 -15.97 -4.74 10.63
N LYS A 159 -16.15 -3.42 10.71
CA LYS A 159 -15.12 -2.51 11.19
C LYS A 159 -14.69 -2.88 12.61
N GLY A 160 -13.39 -3.06 12.81
CA GLY A 160 -12.79 -3.36 14.12
C GLY A 160 -12.76 -4.83 14.48
N THR A 161 -13.31 -5.74 13.66
CA THR A 161 -13.24 -7.20 13.94
C THR A 161 -11.82 -7.75 13.92
N ILE A 162 -10.90 -7.01 13.37
CA ILE A 162 -9.47 -7.34 13.40
C ILE A 162 -8.86 -7.24 14.82
N ASN A 163 -9.46 -6.44 15.71
CA ASN A 163 -8.96 -6.26 17.07
C ASN A 163 -9.00 -7.59 17.85
N GLY A 164 -7.95 -7.87 18.60
CA GLY A 164 -7.80 -9.12 19.35
C GLY A 164 -7.44 -10.34 18.51
N THR A 165 -7.32 -10.21 17.20
CA THR A 165 -6.84 -11.29 16.33
C THR A 165 -5.30 -11.36 16.31
N LYS A 166 -4.76 -12.51 15.92
CA LYS A 166 -3.31 -12.69 15.71
C LYS A 166 -2.70 -11.72 14.68
N PHE A 167 -3.51 -11.23 13.73
CA PHE A 167 -3.04 -10.38 12.64
C PHE A 167 -2.48 -9.04 13.10
N ILE A 168 -2.93 -8.51 14.25
CA ILE A 168 -2.35 -7.31 14.87
C ILE A 168 -0.89 -7.57 15.25
N ALA A 169 -0.64 -8.70 15.95
CA ALA A 169 0.72 -9.07 16.34
C ALA A 169 1.61 -9.38 15.12
N GLU A 170 1.05 -10.04 14.09
CA GLU A 170 1.74 -10.33 12.83
C GLU A 170 2.14 -9.03 12.13
N ALA A 171 1.25 -8.05 12.01
CA ALA A 171 1.54 -6.75 11.38
C ALA A 171 2.63 -5.98 12.14
N LYS A 172 2.53 -5.93 13.47
CA LYS A 172 3.56 -5.28 14.31
C LYS A 172 4.91 -5.99 14.19
N ALA A 173 4.92 -7.32 14.24
CA ALA A 173 6.15 -8.10 14.07
C ALA A 173 6.78 -7.90 12.68
N LEU A 174 5.95 -7.76 11.64
CA LEU A 174 6.44 -7.49 10.28
C LEU A 174 7.10 -6.11 10.20
N GLY A 175 6.50 -5.08 10.81
CA GLY A 175 7.08 -3.74 10.89
C GLY A 175 8.44 -3.73 11.61
N LYS A 176 8.61 -4.51 12.68
CA LYS A 176 9.88 -4.64 13.42
C LYS A 176 11.02 -5.25 12.60
N ARG A 177 10.74 -5.96 11.52
CA ARG A 177 11.75 -6.61 10.66
C ARG A 177 12.39 -5.65 9.66
N ILE A 178 11.95 -4.41 9.59
CA ILE A 178 12.55 -3.41 8.69
C ILE A 178 13.96 -3.09 9.19
N LYS A 179 14.96 -3.44 8.38
CA LYS A 179 16.39 -3.23 8.69
C LYS A 179 16.98 -2.22 7.72
#